data_d20655fd86a44dcd11c453572363fb38
#
_entry.id   d20655fd86a44dcd11c453572363fb38
#
_cell.length_a   1.000
_cell.length_b   1.000
_cell.length_c   1.000
_cell.angle_alpha   90.00
_cell.angle_beta   90.00
_cell.angle_gamma   90.00
#
_symmetry.space_group_name_H-M   'P 1'
#
loop_
_entity.id
_entity.type
_entity.pdbx_description
1 polymer ?
#
loop_
_entity_poly.entity_id
_entity_poly.type
_entity_poly.pdbx_seq_one_letter_code
_entity_poly.pdbx_strand_id
1 'polypeptide(L)'
;LYTLTAAVLDYGPFDQFTDIFSLDLDRDENLIVSMDGTPNAEFWMVDTNQDSAVWSGALAKGSGMKLGPTGSVYFVNYQRFLYKDEQGTPKENSEIFKRLNGNATDLDFDSYGNLFVGGAGSTVDVVDINDDDGLTSGVTEAKNLDTLDILSLKVFNDYLYVLTTTVTSDQAIYKMQILDDSGSLGDLELVFDWSAYTNKLSSALCFTLSESGDLFVGSDSDDQPLTYIQNGNASGFYSSILTAPISYMAWGNSNYLYLINKTEETNRVQRVDTRMSGADYYGRP
;
A
#
# COMPACT_ATOMS: atom_id res chain seq x y z
N LEU A 1 28.82 -17.28 -1.56
CA LEU A 1 28.84 -15.80 -1.54
C LEU A 1 27.68 -15.34 -2.38
N TYR A 2 26.54 -15.05 -1.75
CA TYR A 2 25.45 -14.29 -2.38
C TYR A 2 26.00 -12.89 -2.67
N THR A 3 26.07 -12.51 -3.92
CA THR A 3 26.33 -11.11 -4.26
C THR A 3 25.07 -10.32 -3.90
N LEU A 4 25.21 -9.26 -3.13
CA LEU A 4 24.12 -8.36 -2.72
C LEU A 4 23.26 -7.89 -3.93
N THR A 5 23.85 -7.83 -5.10
CA THR A 5 23.15 -7.50 -6.37
C THR A 5 22.11 -8.52 -6.81
N ALA A 6 22.16 -9.77 -6.33
CA ALA A 6 21.12 -10.76 -6.62
C ALA A 6 19.90 -10.65 -5.69
N ALA A 7 19.99 -9.84 -4.62
CA ALA A 7 18.91 -9.65 -3.66
C ALA A 7 17.90 -8.58 -4.10
N VAL A 8 18.25 -7.73 -5.09
CA VAL A 8 17.37 -6.69 -5.65
C VAL A 8 17.35 -6.86 -7.16
N LEU A 9 16.18 -7.08 -7.72
CA LEU A 9 15.97 -7.29 -9.16
C LEU A 9 14.84 -6.41 -9.67
N ASP A 10 15.02 -5.80 -10.85
CA ASP A 10 13.91 -5.18 -11.56
C ASP A 10 12.92 -6.29 -11.97
N TYR A 11 11.63 -6.03 -11.82
CA TYR A 11 10.58 -7.03 -11.99
C TYR A 11 9.48 -6.53 -12.93
N GLY A 12 9.16 -7.35 -13.93
CA GLY A 12 8.17 -7.04 -14.96
C GLY A 12 8.71 -6.25 -16.14
N PRO A 13 7.90 -6.18 -17.19
CA PRO A 13 8.29 -5.56 -18.49
C PRO A 13 7.99 -4.05 -18.52
N PHE A 14 7.97 -3.38 -17.37
CA PHE A 14 7.62 -1.95 -17.30
C PHE A 14 8.75 -1.11 -17.89
N ASP A 15 8.41 -0.28 -18.86
CA ASP A 15 9.35 0.68 -19.38
C ASP A 15 9.41 1.94 -18.50
N GLN A 16 10.49 2.70 -18.67
CA GLN A 16 10.77 3.91 -17.89
C GLN A 16 9.74 5.04 -18.04
N PHE A 17 8.84 4.96 -19.02
CA PHE A 17 7.82 5.99 -19.30
C PHE A 17 6.44 5.64 -18.74
N THR A 18 6.29 4.45 -18.19
CA THR A 18 5.00 4.01 -17.65
C THR A 18 4.85 4.47 -16.21
N ASP A 19 3.86 5.34 -15.95
CA ASP A 19 3.54 5.73 -14.56
C ASP A 19 2.89 4.56 -13.81
N ILE A 20 3.55 4.08 -12.77
CA ILE A 20 3.07 3.04 -11.84
C ILE A 20 2.63 3.72 -10.55
N PHE A 21 1.43 3.42 -10.05
CA PHE A 21 0.85 4.08 -8.87
C PHE A 21 0.83 3.20 -7.64
N SER A 22 0.40 1.95 -7.78
CA SER A 22 0.32 0.98 -6.69
C SER A 22 0.43 -0.44 -7.22
N LEU A 23 0.65 -1.38 -6.33
CA LEU A 23 0.77 -2.80 -6.66
C LEU A 23 0.24 -3.67 -5.52
N ASP A 24 -0.19 -4.87 -5.85
CA ASP A 24 -0.46 -5.94 -4.90
C ASP A 24 -0.19 -7.30 -5.55
N LEU A 25 -0.17 -8.37 -4.77
CA LEU A 25 0.10 -9.72 -5.26
C LEU A 25 -1.02 -10.67 -4.84
N ASP A 26 -1.34 -11.61 -5.75
CA ASP A 26 -2.22 -12.74 -5.43
C ASP A 26 -1.45 -13.87 -4.73
N ARG A 27 -2.16 -14.97 -4.39
CA ARG A 27 -1.54 -16.14 -3.74
C ARG A 27 -0.58 -16.91 -4.61
N ASP A 28 -0.69 -16.78 -5.91
CA ASP A 28 0.19 -17.43 -6.88
C ASP A 28 1.42 -16.59 -7.22
N GLU A 29 1.65 -15.49 -6.46
CA GLU A 29 2.75 -14.52 -6.68
C GLU A 29 2.60 -13.74 -8.00
N ASN A 30 1.41 -13.69 -8.61
CA ASN A 30 1.19 -12.79 -9.73
C ASN A 30 1.07 -11.36 -9.19
N LEU A 31 1.83 -10.46 -9.79
CA LEU A 31 1.83 -9.04 -9.45
C LEU A 31 0.73 -8.33 -10.22
N ILE A 32 -0.17 -7.65 -9.52
CA ILE A 32 -1.13 -6.72 -10.12
C ILE A 32 -0.62 -5.30 -9.92
N VAL A 33 -0.61 -4.51 -10.99
CA VAL A 33 -0.05 -3.15 -10.99
C VAL A 33 -1.05 -2.16 -11.56
N SER A 34 -1.28 -1.06 -10.84
CA SER A 34 -2.03 0.09 -11.38
C SER A 34 -1.10 0.99 -12.18
N MET A 35 -1.45 1.24 -13.43
CA MET A 35 -0.63 1.99 -14.37
C MET A 35 -1.42 3.07 -15.11
N ASP A 36 -0.69 4.05 -15.63
CA ASP A 36 -1.25 5.01 -16.59
C ASP A 36 -1.39 4.32 -17.96
N GLY A 37 -2.60 4.17 -18.43
CA GLY A 37 -2.94 3.66 -19.75
C GLY A 37 -3.39 4.79 -20.67
N THR A 38 -3.19 4.66 -21.98
CA THR A 38 -3.68 5.65 -22.96
C THR A 38 -5.01 5.17 -23.55
N PRO A 39 -6.14 5.89 -23.36
CA PRO A 39 -6.31 7.21 -22.73
C PRO A 39 -6.61 7.17 -21.22
N ASN A 40 -6.45 6.06 -20.53
CA ASN A 40 -6.98 5.84 -19.18
C ASN A 40 -6.08 4.95 -18.33
N ALA A 41 -6.40 4.82 -17.04
CA ALA A 41 -5.74 3.88 -16.14
C ALA A 41 -6.07 2.42 -16.53
N GLU A 42 -5.13 1.53 -16.26
CA GLU A 42 -5.26 0.09 -16.48
C GLU A 42 -4.63 -0.65 -15.28
N PHE A 43 -5.17 -1.84 -14.99
CA PHE A 43 -4.48 -2.82 -14.17
C PHE A 43 -3.82 -3.86 -15.07
N TRP A 44 -2.57 -4.13 -14.78
CA TRP A 44 -1.79 -5.15 -15.47
C TRP A 44 -1.40 -6.26 -14.50
N MET A 45 -1.45 -7.48 -14.98
CA MET A 45 -0.94 -8.64 -14.26
C MET A 45 0.40 -9.06 -14.85
N VAL A 46 1.36 -9.34 -13.98
CA VAL A 46 2.67 -9.91 -14.34
C VAL A 46 2.79 -11.23 -13.58
N ASP A 47 2.90 -12.34 -14.31
CA ASP A 47 3.04 -13.66 -13.72
C ASP A 47 4.48 -13.92 -13.22
N THR A 48 4.69 -15.06 -12.60
CA THR A 48 6.00 -15.47 -12.06
C THR A 48 7.08 -15.68 -13.14
N ASN A 49 6.70 -15.85 -14.40
CA ASN A 49 7.61 -15.90 -15.55
C ASN A 49 7.93 -14.50 -16.09
N GLN A 50 7.31 -13.47 -15.53
CA GLN A 50 7.35 -12.07 -15.96
C GLN A 50 6.63 -11.82 -17.31
N ASP A 51 5.73 -12.71 -17.72
CA ASP A 51 4.80 -12.44 -18.80
C ASP A 51 3.70 -11.52 -18.30
N SER A 52 3.34 -10.52 -19.09
CA SER A 52 2.37 -9.49 -18.69
C SER A 52 1.14 -9.46 -19.60
N ALA A 53 0.00 -9.15 -19.00
CA ALA A 53 -1.26 -8.93 -19.70
C ALA A 53 -2.12 -7.89 -19.00
N VAL A 54 -2.98 -7.19 -19.75
CA VAL A 54 -4.02 -6.34 -19.16
C VAL A 54 -4.95 -7.21 -18.31
N TRP A 55 -5.06 -6.85 -17.03
CA TRP A 55 -5.92 -7.54 -16.08
C TRP A 55 -7.34 -6.98 -16.12
N SER A 56 -7.48 -5.64 -16.09
CA SER A 56 -8.73 -4.91 -16.33
C SER A 56 -8.45 -3.48 -16.81
N GLY A 57 -9.45 -2.85 -17.44
CA GLY A 57 -9.49 -1.39 -17.59
C GLY A 57 -9.97 -0.76 -16.29
N ALA A 58 -9.53 0.46 -15.97
CA ALA A 58 -9.92 1.16 -14.77
C ALA A 58 -10.53 2.53 -15.05
N LEU A 59 -11.54 2.91 -14.27
CA LEU A 59 -12.18 4.24 -14.37
C LEU A 59 -11.24 5.35 -13.86
N ALA A 60 -10.37 5.01 -12.91
CA ALA A 60 -9.44 5.95 -12.28
C ALA A 60 -8.10 5.26 -11.99
N LYS A 61 -7.05 6.08 -11.80
CA LYS A 61 -5.72 5.61 -11.38
C LYS A 61 -5.79 5.13 -9.93
N GLY A 62 -5.37 3.91 -9.65
CA GLY A 62 -5.30 3.38 -8.28
C GLY A 62 -4.05 3.90 -7.57
N SER A 63 -4.18 4.95 -6.75
CA SER A 63 -3.07 5.42 -5.90
C SER A 63 -2.75 4.47 -4.76
N GLY A 64 -3.75 3.74 -4.29
CA GLY A 64 -3.67 2.59 -3.41
C GLY A 64 -4.59 1.50 -3.91
N MET A 65 -4.18 0.25 -3.81
CA MET A 65 -4.97 -0.90 -4.24
C MET A 65 -4.74 -2.11 -3.36
N LYS A 66 -5.76 -2.98 -3.29
CA LYS A 66 -5.71 -4.28 -2.63
C LYS A 66 -6.56 -5.31 -3.36
N LEU A 67 -6.03 -6.52 -3.47
CA LEU A 67 -6.83 -7.68 -3.86
C LEU A 67 -7.72 -8.10 -2.68
N GLY A 68 -9.01 -8.25 -2.95
CA GLY A 68 -9.96 -8.74 -1.97
C GLY A 68 -10.13 -10.27 -2.02
N PRO A 69 -10.84 -10.85 -1.04
CA PRO A 69 -10.94 -12.30 -0.87
C PRO A 69 -11.61 -13.03 -2.03
N THR A 70 -12.34 -12.34 -2.88
CA THR A 70 -12.99 -12.89 -4.10
C THR A 70 -12.13 -12.75 -5.36
N GLY A 71 -10.92 -12.16 -5.25
CA GLY A 71 -10.05 -11.86 -6.40
C GLY A 71 -10.36 -10.52 -7.08
N SER A 72 -11.33 -9.75 -6.57
CA SER A 72 -11.56 -8.39 -7.06
C SER A 72 -10.46 -7.45 -6.59
N VAL A 73 -10.11 -6.45 -7.39
CA VAL A 73 -9.24 -5.34 -6.99
C VAL A 73 -10.08 -4.19 -6.43
N TYR A 74 -9.78 -3.79 -5.20
CA TYR A 74 -10.31 -2.57 -4.59
C TYR A 74 -9.24 -1.49 -4.68
N PHE A 75 -9.64 -0.25 -5.06
CA PHE A 75 -8.66 0.83 -5.24
C PHE A 75 -9.25 2.21 -4.99
N VAL A 76 -8.36 3.16 -4.68
CA VAL A 76 -8.66 4.57 -4.36
C VAL A 76 -7.75 5.51 -5.17
N ASN A 77 -8.15 6.79 -5.36
CA ASN A 77 -7.44 7.72 -6.23
C ASN A 77 -7.41 9.18 -5.72
N TYR A 78 -7.08 9.41 -4.47
CA TYR A 78 -7.07 10.73 -3.82
C TYR A 78 -8.45 11.38 -3.69
N GLN A 79 -9.54 10.65 -3.93
CA GLN A 79 -10.91 11.12 -3.84
C GLN A 79 -11.71 10.33 -2.80
N ARG A 80 -12.95 10.74 -2.57
CA ARG A 80 -13.90 10.06 -1.67
C ARG A 80 -14.59 8.87 -2.33
N PHE A 81 -13.87 8.14 -3.17
CA PHE A 81 -14.44 6.99 -3.87
C PHE A 81 -13.55 5.77 -3.73
N LEU A 82 -14.18 4.68 -3.34
CA LEU A 82 -13.65 3.34 -3.44
C LEU A 82 -14.20 2.70 -4.72
N TYR A 83 -13.32 2.18 -5.53
CA TYR A 83 -13.64 1.47 -6.77
C TYR A 83 -13.44 -0.02 -6.57
N LYS A 84 -14.13 -0.83 -7.39
CA LYS A 84 -13.99 -2.29 -7.42
C LYS A 84 -13.98 -2.75 -8.86
N ASP A 85 -12.98 -3.51 -9.25
CA ASP A 85 -12.89 -4.16 -10.55
C ASP A 85 -12.62 -5.65 -10.40
N GLU A 86 -13.08 -6.41 -11.38
CA GLU A 86 -12.82 -7.84 -11.52
C GLU A 86 -11.93 -8.10 -12.72
N GLN A 87 -11.27 -9.25 -12.75
CA GLN A 87 -10.45 -9.65 -13.89
C GLN A 87 -11.27 -9.63 -15.18
N GLY A 88 -10.73 -8.98 -16.21
CA GLY A 88 -11.39 -8.89 -17.52
C GLY A 88 -12.49 -7.82 -17.60
N THR A 89 -12.71 -7.02 -16.53
CA THR A 89 -13.66 -5.90 -16.56
C THR A 89 -13.21 -4.88 -17.60
N PRO A 90 -14.00 -4.58 -18.64
CA PRO A 90 -13.71 -3.47 -19.53
C PRO A 90 -13.89 -2.16 -18.78
N LYS A 91 -13.12 -1.14 -19.13
CA LYS A 91 -13.14 0.16 -18.46
C LYS A 91 -14.53 0.79 -18.35
N GLU A 92 -15.35 0.68 -19.38
CA GLU A 92 -16.71 1.18 -19.41
C GLU A 92 -17.64 0.53 -18.37
N ASN A 93 -17.23 -0.60 -17.81
CA ASN A 93 -17.94 -1.34 -16.78
C ASN A 93 -17.29 -1.20 -15.38
N SER A 94 -16.16 -0.48 -15.28
CA SER A 94 -15.57 -0.13 -13.99
C SER A 94 -16.47 0.87 -13.25
N GLU A 95 -16.78 0.61 -12.00
CA GLU A 95 -17.79 1.37 -11.26
C GLU A 95 -17.24 1.87 -9.92
N ILE A 96 -17.85 2.97 -9.45
CA ILE A 96 -17.68 3.41 -8.05
C ILE A 96 -18.42 2.40 -7.17
N PHE A 97 -17.66 1.69 -6.34
CA PHE A 97 -18.22 0.73 -5.40
C PHE A 97 -18.83 1.40 -4.16
N LYS A 98 -18.07 2.32 -3.53
CA LYS A 98 -18.54 3.04 -2.34
C LYS A 98 -18.10 4.50 -2.35
N ARG A 99 -18.88 5.35 -1.64
CA ARG A 99 -18.52 6.73 -1.35
C ARG A 99 -18.06 6.85 0.09
N LEU A 100 -16.83 7.26 0.29
CA LEU A 100 -16.15 7.40 1.57
C LEU A 100 -16.51 8.74 2.27
N ASN A 101 -16.28 8.82 3.59
CA ASN A 101 -16.39 10.05 4.36
C ASN A 101 -15.20 10.99 4.12
N GLY A 102 -13.98 10.43 3.94
CA GLY A 102 -12.74 11.15 3.64
C GLY A 102 -12.17 10.86 2.26
N ASN A 103 -11.16 11.64 1.85
CA ASN A 103 -10.32 11.28 0.72
C ASN A 103 -9.42 10.09 1.10
N ALA A 104 -9.00 9.30 0.10
CA ALA A 104 -8.23 8.10 0.34
C ALA A 104 -7.09 7.89 -0.67
N THR A 105 -5.95 7.38 -0.16
CA THR A 105 -4.77 7.01 -0.96
C THR A 105 -4.27 5.60 -0.67
N ASP A 106 -4.73 4.97 0.42
CA ASP A 106 -4.30 3.61 0.78
C ASP A 106 -5.45 2.84 1.44
N LEU A 107 -5.37 1.52 1.43
CA LEU A 107 -6.38 0.63 1.98
C LEU A 107 -5.76 -0.71 2.38
N ASP A 108 -6.36 -1.38 3.38
CA ASP A 108 -5.95 -2.73 3.79
C ASP A 108 -7.09 -3.49 4.47
N PHE A 109 -7.06 -4.82 4.40
CA PHE A 109 -8.07 -5.71 4.99
C PHE A 109 -7.67 -6.16 6.39
N ASP A 110 -8.68 -6.31 7.26
CA ASP A 110 -8.50 -7.01 8.54
C ASP A 110 -8.88 -8.50 8.44
N SER A 111 -8.69 -9.23 9.55
CA SER A 111 -9.01 -10.65 9.65
C SER A 111 -10.51 -10.96 9.66
N TYR A 112 -11.37 -9.96 9.86
CA TYR A 112 -12.82 -10.08 9.83
C TYR A 112 -13.40 -9.84 8.43
N GLY A 113 -12.57 -9.35 7.49
CA GLY A 113 -12.97 -9.04 6.11
C GLY A 113 -13.42 -7.58 5.91
N ASN A 114 -13.24 -6.72 6.91
CA ASN A 114 -13.45 -5.29 6.74
C ASN A 114 -12.31 -4.68 5.94
N LEU A 115 -12.62 -3.69 5.12
CA LEU A 115 -11.65 -2.91 4.38
C LEU A 115 -11.47 -1.54 5.04
N PHE A 116 -10.32 -1.31 5.67
CA PHE A 116 -9.91 0.02 6.14
C PHE A 116 -9.40 0.85 4.99
N VAL A 117 -9.86 2.09 4.91
CA VAL A 117 -9.56 3.01 3.81
C VAL A 117 -9.24 4.39 4.39
N GLY A 118 -8.15 5.02 3.91
CA GLY A 118 -7.76 6.35 4.38
C GLY A 118 -6.66 6.97 3.52
N GLY A 119 -6.19 8.15 3.92
CA GLY A 119 -5.14 8.90 3.24
C GLY A 119 -5.64 10.20 2.61
N ALA A 120 -4.73 11.11 2.32
CA ALA A 120 -5.01 12.46 1.84
C ALA A 120 -5.99 13.24 2.75
N GLY A 121 -5.92 13.00 4.05
CA GLY A 121 -6.71 13.62 5.12
C GLY A 121 -6.63 12.79 6.40
N SER A 122 -7.39 13.19 7.42
CA SER A 122 -7.33 12.61 8.77
C SER A 122 -8.33 11.48 9.04
N THR A 123 -9.21 11.17 8.08
CA THR A 123 -10.30 10.20 8.26
C THR A 123 -9.85 8.79 7.88
N VAL A 124 -10.15 7.83 8.75
CA VAL A 124 -10.15 6.40 8.46
C VAL A 124 -11.60 5.94 8.33
N ASP A 125 -11.95 5.40 7.19
CA ASP A 125 -13.22 4.71 6.97
C ASP A 125 -13.02 3.19 7.09
N VAL A 126 -14.05 2.50 7.56
CA VAL A 126 -14.19 1.04 7.45
C VAL A 126 -15.34 0.74 6.50
N VAL A 127 -15.11 -0.19 5.58
CA VAL A 127 -16.07 -0.58 4.55
C VAL A 127 -16.37 -2.07 4.67
N ASP A 128 -17.65 -2.40 4.83
CA ASP A 128 -18.14 -3.77 4.64
C ASP A 128 -18.26 -4.04 3.13
N ILE A 129 -17.36 -4.87 2.62
CA ILE A 129 -17.32 -5.19 1.18
C ILE A 129 -18.45 -6.12 0.71
N ASN A 130 -19.22 -6.69 1.65
CA ASN A 130 -20.37 -7.55 1.34
C ASN A 130 -21.69 -6.77 1.31
N ASP A 131 -21.67 -5.49 1.70
CA ASP A 131 -22.84 -4.62 1.64
C ASP A 131 -22.96 -3.99 0.24
N ASP A 132 -23.92 -4.43 -0.54
CA ASP A 132 -24.21 -3.94 -1.90
C ASP A 132 -25.39 -2.93 -1.94
N ASP A 133 -25.93 -2.50 -0.78
CA ASP A 133 -27.16 -1.68 -0.69
C ASP A 133 -26.98 -0.19 -1.07
N GLY A 134 -25.96 0.13 -1.85
CA GLY A 134 -25.74 1.48 -2.40
C GLY A 134 -24.44 2.14 -1.97
N LEU A 135 -24.18 3.33 -2.50
CA LEU A 135 -22.86 3.97 -2.42
C LEU A 135 -22.41 4.36 -1.00
N THR A 136 -23.31 4.57 -0.06
CA THR A 136 -22.99 4.99 1.32
C THR A 136 -23.31 3.94 2.37
N SER A 137 -24.00 2.88 2.00
CA SER A 137 -24.27 1.74 2.89
C SER A 137 -22.97 0.98 3.16
N GLY A 138 -22.83 0.40 4.34
CA GLY A 138 -21.62 -0.34 4.73
C GLY A 138 -20.35 0.50 4.86
N VAL A 139 -20.44 1.85 4.86
CA VAL A 139 -19.30 2.76 5.07
C VAL A 139 -19.46 3.48 6.40
N THR A 140 -18.51 3.31 7.30
CA THR A 140 -18.51 3.95 8.63
C THR A 140 -17.19 4.68 8.84
N GLU A 141 -17.23 5.92 9.36
CA GLU A 141 -16.02 6.57 9.87
C GLU A 141 -15.55 5.84 11.14
N ALA A 142 -14.47 5.07 11.02
CA ALA A 142 -13.90 4.33 12.13
C ALA A 142 -13.12 5.24 13.08
N LYS A 143 -12.43 6.23 12.54
CA LYS A 143 -11.65 7.21 13.32
C LYS A 143 -11.39 8.48 12.52
N ASN A 144 -11.37 9.61 13.21
CA ASN A 144 -10.80 10.86 12.72
C ASN A 144 -9.55 11.21 13.55
N LEU A 145 -8.43 11.43 12.89
CA LEU A 145 -7.13 11.71 13.52
C LEU A 145 -6.88 13.22 13.69
N ASP A 146 -7.91 14.05 13.51
CA ASP A 146 -7.90 15.51 13.70
C ASP A 146 -6.85 16.23 12.82
N THR A 147 -5.65 16.48 13.37
CA THR A 147 -4.57 17.25 12.72
C THR A 147 -3.52 16.37 12.05
N LEU A 148 -3.71 15.05 12.03
CA LEU A 148 -2.77 14.11 11.44
C LEU A 148 -3.32 13.63 10.09
N ASP A 149 -2.74 14.06 9.00
CA ASP A 149 -3.05 13.53 7.67
C ASP A 149 -2.39 12.16 7.49
N ILE A 150 -3.16 11.20 6.98
CA ILE A 150 -2.71 9.83 6.73
C ILE A 150 -2.00 9.79 5.37
N LEU A 151 -0.83 9.15 5.31
CA LEU A 151 -0.08 8.91 4.07
C LEU A 151 -0.19 7.45 3.61
N SER A 152 -0.18 6.51 4.55
CA SER A 152 -0.28 5.07 4.29
C SER A 152 -0.87 4.37 5.50
N LEU A 153 -1.53 3.24 5.29
CA LEU A 153 -2.08 2.40 6.35
C LEU A 153 -1.86 0.92 6.07
N LYS A 154 -1.73 0.12 7.13
CA LYS A 154 -1.60 -1.34 7.06
C LYS A 154 -2.24 -1.98 8.27
N VAL A 155 -2.89 -3.10 8.06
CA VAL A 155 -3.43 -3.94 9.14
C VAL A 155 -2.42 -5.03 9.49
N PHE A 156 -2.19 -5.24 10.78
CA PHE A 156 -1.35 -6.32 11.29
C PHE A 156 -1.78 -6.73 12.70
N ASN A 157 -2.09 -8.00 12.89
CA ASN A 157 -2.41 -8.61 14.19
C ASN A 157 -3.42 -7.78 15.02
N ASP A 158 -4.62 -7.60 14.54
CA ASP A 158 -5.70 -6.83 15.19
C ASP A 158 -5.35 -5.35 15.48
N TYR A 159 -4.38 -4.79 14.76
CA TYR A 159 -4.04 -3.36 14.82
C TYR A 159 -4.05 -2.75 13.42
N LEU A 160 -4.60 -1.56 13.33
CA LEU A 160 -4.41 -0.66 12.20
C LEU A 160 -3.20 0.24 12.48
N TYR A 161 -2.18 0.14 11.63
CA TYR A 161 -1.02 1.02 11.61
C TYR A 161 -1.25 2.13 10.61
N VAL A 162 -0.83 3.36 10.94
CA VAL A 162 -0.94 4.53 10.05
C VAL A 162 0.37 5.31 10.05
N LEU A 163 0.89 5.59 8.87
CA LEU A 163 1.92 6.62 8.67
C LEU A 163 1.22 7.95 8.50
N THR A 164 1.57 8.92 9.31
CA THR A 164 0.91 10.23 9.32
C THR A 164 1.88 11.37 9.11
N THR A 165 1.33 12.53 8.72
CA THR A 165 2.04 13.80 8.67
C THR A 165 1.20 14.91 9.31
N THR A 166 1.86 15.90 9.89
CA THR A 166 1.24 17.14 10.39
C THR A 166 1.34 18.27 9.38
N VAL A 167 0.66 19.37 9.63
CA VAL A 167 0.79 20.62 8.85
C VAL A 167 2.22 21.21 8.87
N THR A 168 3.04 20.79 9.84
CA THR A 168 4.47 21.16 9.93
C THR A 168 5.39 20.10 9.34
N SER A 169 4.81 19.14 8.61
CA SER A 169 5.52 18.00 7.98
C SER A 169 6.21 17.06 8.97
N ASP A 170 5.78 17.06 10.24
CA ASP A 170 6.25 16.05 11.20
C ASP A 170 5.56 14.72 10.89
N GLN A 171 6.36 13.65 10.74
CA GLN A 171 5.89 12.34 10.37
C GLN A 171 6.15 11.31 11.47
N ALA A 172 5.16 10.45 11.70
CA ALA A 172 5.29 9.33 12.61
C ALA A 172 4.39 8.16 12.20
N ILE A 173 4.73 6.97 12.67
CA ILE A 173 3.90 5.78 12.54
C ILE A 173 3.22 5.54 13.88
N TYR A 174 1.90 5.44 13.83
CA TYR A 174 1.05 5.10 14.96
C TYR A 174 0.34 3.78 14.70
N LYS A 175 -0.24 3.20 15.74
CA LYS A 175 -1.16 2.06 15.67
C LYS A 175 -2.40 2.31 16.52
N MET A 176 -3.49 1.66 16.15
CA MET A 176 -4.76 1.61 16.90
C MET A 176 -5.23 0.18 16.93
N GLN A 177 -5.70 -0.29 18.09
CA GLN A 177 -6.27 -1.64 18.18
C GLN A 177 -7.62 -1.68 17.46
N ILE A 178 -7.87 -2.73 16.67
CA ILE A 178 -9.18 -3.08 16.12
C ILE A 178 -9.94 -3.79 17.25
N LEU A 179 -11.03 -3.20 17.72
CA LEU A 179 -11.69 -3.60 18.98
C LEU A 179 -12.75 -4.69 18.78
N ASP A 180 -13.30 -4.77 17.58
CA ASP A 180 -14.41 -5.66 17.25
C ASP A 180 -14.47 -5.98 15.75
N ASP A 181 -15.38 -6.87 15.38
CA ASP A 181 -15.63 -7.32 14.01
C ASP A 181 -16.28 -6.26 13.10
N SER A 182 -16.72 -5.13 13.66
CA SER A 182 -17.21 -3.97 12.88
C SER A 182 -16.11 -2.98 12.52
N GLY A 183 -14.87 -3.22 12.95
CA GLY A 183 -13.72 -2.37 12.65
C GLY A 183 -13.62 -1.11 13.51
N SER A 184 -14.23 -1.10 14.70
CA SER A 184 -14.05 0.00 15.66
C SER A 184 -12.60 0.12 16.10
N LEU A 185 -12.08 1.35 16.21
CA LEU A 185 -10.66 1.60 16.51
C LEU A 185 -10.47 2.18 17.93
N GLY A 186 -9.44 1.68 18.60
CA GLY A 186 -8.99 2.15 19.91
C GLY A 186 -8.25 3.49 19.86
N ASP A 187 -7.48 3.73 20.91
CA ASP A 187 -6.66 4.94 21.02
C ASP A 187 -5.41 4.85 20.15
N LEU A 188 -4.89 6.02 19.78
CA LEU A 188 -3.69 6.17 18.97
C LEU A 188 -2.44 5.97 19.83
N GLU A 189 -1.59 5.03 19.48
CA GLU A 189 -0.30 4.75 20.12
C GLU A 189 0.86 5.02 19.17
N LEU A 190 1.85 5.80 19.62
CA LEU A 190 3.08 6.05 18.85
C LEU A 190 3.91 4.76 18.74
N VAL A 191 4.27 4.37 17.52
CA VAL A 191 5.16 3.24 17.23
C VAL A 191 6.57 3.72 16.90
N PHE A 192 6.68 4.72 16.02
CA PHE A 192 7.98 5.25 15.59
C PHE A 192 7.86 6.70 15.14
N ASP A 193 8.75 7.56 15.67
CA ASP A 193 8.86 8.97 15.29
C ASP A 193 9.89 9.12 14.15
N TRP A 194 9.40 9.18 12.92
CA TRP A 194 10.23 9.32 11.72
C TRP A 194 10.94 10.65 11.67
N SER A 195 10.24 11.72 12.05
CA SER A 195 10.81 13.08 12.04
C SER A 195 11.94 13.25 13.04
N ALA A 196 11.82 12.64 14.21
CA ALA A 196 12.91 12.64 15.20
C ALA A 196 14.10 11.80 14.71
N TYR A 197 13.86 10.63 14.11
CA TYR A 197 14.91 9.76 13.58
C TYR A 197 15.71 10.42 12.46
N THR A 198 15.03 11.03 11.49
CA THR A 198 15.68 11.64 10.32
C THR A 198 16.10 13.09 10.53
N ASN A 199 15.79 13.71 11.70
CA ASN A 199 15.91 15.15 11.92
C ASN A 199 15.18 15.98 10.84
N LYS A 200 14.06 15.46 10.31
CA LYS A 200 13.24 16.05 9.23
C LYS A 200 14.00 16.24 7.89
N LEU A 201 15.06 15.45 7.66
CA LEU A 201 15.86 15.53 6.43
C LEU A 201 15.30 14.67 5.31
N SER A 202 14.36 13.77 5.61
CA SER A 202 13.69 12.96 4.61
C SER A 202 12.24 12.65 5.00
N SER A 203 11.42 12.37 3.99
CA SER A 203 10.02 12.01 4.14
C SER A 203 9.83 10.50 4.00
N ALA A 204 9.08 9.91 4.93
CA ALA A 204 8.51 8.58 4.73
C ALA A 204 7.35 8.68 3.73
N LEU A 205 7.30 7.77 2.77
CA LEU A 205 6.30 7.78 1.70
C LEU A 205 5.29 6.63 1.84
N CYS A 206 5.76 5.48 2.29
CA CYS A 206 4.97 4.28 2.51
C CYS A 206 5.62 3.39 3.57
N PHE A 207 4.89 2.40 4.07
CA PHE A 207 5.46 1.39 4.95
C PHE A 207 4.74 0.05 4.80
N THR A 208 5.37 -1.00 5.31
CA THR A 208 4.76 -2.32 5.49
C THR A 208 5.36 -3.02 6.70
N LEU A 209 4.81 -4.18 7.08
CA LEU A 209 5.29 -4.96 8.22
C LEU A 209 5.75 -6.35 7.77
N SER A 210 6.74 -6.90 8.46
CA SER A 210 7.10 -8.31 8.37
C SER A 210 6.14 -9.17 9.21
N GLU A 211 6.22 -10.49 9.06
CA GLU A 211 5.51 -11.47 9.90
C GLU A 211 5.81 -11.30 11.41
N SER A 212 7.02 -10.83 11.76
CA SER A 212 7.41 -10.54 13.15
C SER A 212 6.91 -9.18 13.66
N GLY A 213 6.28 -8.35 12.82
CA GLY A 213 5.83 -7.02 13.17
C GLY A 213 6.90 -5.94 13.05
N ASP A 214 8.06 -6.25 12.47
CA ASP A 214 9.08 -5.26 12.17
C ASP A 214 8.64 -4.38 10.98
N LEU A 215 8.98 -3.09 11.01
CA LEU A 215 8.58 -2.14 9.98
C LEU A 215 9.64 -2.04 8.87
N PHE A 216 9.14 -1.93 7.64
CA PHE A 216 9.89 -1.46 6.48
C PHE A 216 9.29 -0.14 6.03
N VAL A 217 10.08 0.92 5.95
CA VAL A 217 9.64 2.27 5.58
C VAL A 217 10.34 2.69 4.30
N GLY A 218 9.58 2.97 3.25
CA GLY A 218 10.06 3.58 2.02
C GLY A 218 10.09 5.10 2.14
N SER A 219 11.16 5.72 1.64
CA SER A 219 11.40 7.16 1.79
C SER A 219 11.94 7.81 0.52
N ASP A 220 12.04 9.14 0.55
CA ASP A 220 12.69 9.98 -0.46
C ASP A 220 14.20 10.18 -0.20
N SER A 221 14.78 9.51 0.79
CA SER A 221 16.20 9.63 1.14
C SER A 221 17.09 8.80 0.22
N ASP A 222 18.03 9.41 -0.47
CA ASP A 222 19.04 8.71 -1.27
C ASP A 222 19.99 7.86 -0.40
N ASP A 223 20.23 8.25 0.84
CA ASP A 223 21.10 7.50 1.76
C ASP A 223 20.40 6.26 2.34
N GLN A 224 19.10 6.34 2.54
CA GLN A 224 18.28 5.27 3.14
C GLN A 224 16.91 5.16 2.45
N PRO A 225 16.86 4.74 1.18
CA PRO A 225 15.60 4.63 0.44
C PRO A 225 14.60 3.68 1.11
N LEU A 226 15.12 2.59 1.71
CA LEU A 226 14.37 1.62 2.51
C LEU A 226 15.00 1.51 3.90
N THR A 227 14.21 1.77 4.92
CA THR A 227 14.62 1.68 6.33
C THR A 227 13.92 0.49 7.00
N TYR A 228 14.68 -0.37 7.65
CA TYR A 228 14.20 -1.45 8.50
C TYR A 228 14.22 -1.02 9.95
N ILE A 229 13.10 -1.23 10.66
CA ILE A 229 12.92 -0.81 12.06
C ILE A 229 12.49 -2.03 12.88
N GLN A 230 13.34 -2.40 13.84
CA GLN A 230 13.09 -3.50 14.77
C GLN A 230 13.24 -3.02 16.21
N ASN A 231 12.22 -3.23 17.03
CA ASN A 231 12.23 -2.82 18.45
C ASN A 231 12.61 -1.33 18.64
N GLY A 232 12.15 -0.45 17.76
CA GLY A 232 12.45 0.99 17.78
C GLY A 232 13.84 1.37 17.25
N ASN A 233 14.68 0.40 16.86
CA ASN A 233 15.98 0.66 16.26
C ASN A 233 15.88 0.65 14.72
N ALA A 234 16.24 1.72 14.08
CA ALA A 234 16.17 1.91 12.64
C ALA A 234 17.55 1.77 11.98
N SER A 235 17.57 1.15 10.80
CA SER A 235 18.78 1.03 9.97
C SER A 235 18.42 0.97 8.49
N GLY A 236 19.29 1.49 7.63
CA GLY A 236 19.13 1.37 6.19
C GLY A 236 19.17 -0.08 5.72
N PHE A 237 18.24 -0.45 4.85
CA PHE A 237 18.12 -1.79 4.27
C PHE A 237 18.51 -1.74 2.80
N TYR A 238 19.57 -2.45 2.41
CA TYR A 238 20.14 -2.43 1.04
C TYR A 238 20.43 -1.02 0.48
N SER A 239 20.80 -0.07 1.33
CA SER A 239 21.00 1.35 0.97
C SER A 239 22.03 1.58 -0.13
N SER A 240 22.96 0.65 -0.38
CA SER A 240 23.96 0.75 -1.46
C SER A 240 23.45 0.28 -2.83
N ILE A 241 22.22 -0.27 -2.91
CA ILE A 241 21.67 -0.87 -4.12
C ILE A 241 20.34 -0.25 -4.51
N LEU A 242 19.48 0.01 -3.50
CA LEU A 242 18.20 0.68 -3.70
C LEU A 242 18.43 2.17 -3.91
N THR A 243 17.54 2.77 -4.70
CA THR A 243 17.52 4.22 -4.95
C THR A 243 16.18 4.80 -4.48
N ALA A 244 16.21 6.06 -4.05
CA ALA A 244 15.00 6.79 -3.72
C ALA A 244 14.31 7.37 -4.98
N PRO A 245 13.03 7.73 -4.87
CA PRO A 245 12.12 7.44 -3.77
C PRO A 245 11.50 6.03 -3.88
N ILE A 246 11.14 5.44 -2.74
CA ILE A 246 10.31 4.24 -2.69
C ILE A 246 8.90 4.68 -2.28
N SER A 247 7.96 4.63 -3.22
CA SER A 247 6.63 5.24 -3.08
C SER A 247 5.51 4.28 -2.71
N TYR A 248 5.70 2.97 -2.91
CA TYR A 248 4.73 1.94 -2.58
C TYR A 248 5.41 0.59 -2.34
N MET A 249 4.80 -0.27 -1.51
CA MET A 249 5.33 -1.60 -1.21
C MET A 249 4.21 -2.61 -0.96
N ALA A 250 4.44 -3.86 -1.40
CA ALA A 250 3.64 -5.02 -1.01
C ALA A 250 4.51 -6.27 -0.87
N TRP A 251 4.13 -7.16 0.05
CA TRP A 251 4.76 -8.46 0.22
C TRP A 251 4.19 -9.48 -0.75
N GLY A 252 5.05 -10.36 -1.27
CA GLY A 252 4.66 -11.65 -1.83
C GLY A 252 4.33 -12.69 -0.73
N ASN A 253 4.08 -13.93 -1.12
CA ASN A 253 3.83 -15.05 -0.19
C ASN A 253 5.11 -15.62 0.42
N SER A 254 6.26 -15.15 -0.04
CA SER A 254 7.59 -15.60 0.35
C SER A 254 8.34 -14.47 1.06
N ASN A 255 9.66 -14.53 1.04
CA ASN A 255 10.55 -13.50 1.58
C ASN A 255 10.78 -12.33 0.61
N TYR A 256 9.95 -12.17 -0.42
CA TYR A 256 10.09 -11.10 -1.39
C TYR A 256 9.18 -9.92 -1.09
N LEU A 257 9.79 -8.74 -0.99
CA LEU A 257 9.12 -7.45 -0.93
C LEU A 257 9.19 -6.80 -2.32
N TYR A 258 8.05 -6.39 -2.84
CA TYR A 258 7.94 -5.66 -4.10
C TYR A 258 7.77 -4.19 -3.82
N LEU A 259 8.55 -3.35 -4.48
CA LEU A 259 8.56 -1.90 -4.29
C LEU A 259 8.35 -1.18 -5.62
N ILE A 260 7.70 -0.03 -5.55
CA ILE A 260 7.70 0.95 -6.65
C ILE A 260 8.81 1.97 -6.36
N ASN A 261 9.78 1.99 -7.27
CA ASN A 261 10.80 3.03 -7.32
C ASN A 261 10.46 4.00 -8.45
N LYS A 262 10.15 5.24 -8.09
CA LYS A 262 9.71 6.27 -9.03
C LYS A 262 10.67 7.46 -8.99
N THR A 263 11.52 7.59 -10.01
CA THR A 263 12.35 8.77 -10.23
C THR A 263 11.81 9.58 -11.42
N GLU A 264 12.35 10.77 -11.68
CA GLU A 264 12.01 11.55 -12.89
C GLU A 264 12.37 10.82 -14.19
N GLU A 265 13.34 9.90 -14.13
CA GLU A 265 13.88 9.20 -15.30
C GLU A 265 13.40 7.74 -15.40
N THR A 266 12.93 7.14 -14.29
CA THR A 266 12.57 5.71 -14.26
C THR A 266 11.39 5.45 -13.34
N ASN A 267 10.40 4.72 -13.84
CA ASN A 267 9.38 4.07 -13.03
C ASN A 267 9.56 2.57 -13.15
N ARG A 268 9.76 1.89 -12.03
CA ARG A 268 9.99 0.45 -12.04
C ARG A 268 9.47 -0.23 -10.79
N VAL A 269 9.13 -1.49 -10.92
CA VAL A 269 8.95 -2.39 -9.79
C VAL A 269 10.27 -3.09 -9.53
N GLN A 270 10.67 -3.14 -8.27
CA GLN A 270 11.82 -3.92 -7.82
C GLN A 270 11.35 -5.01 -6.86
N ARG A 271 11.85 -6.22 -7.04
CA ARG A 271 11.68 -7.33 -6.11
C ARG A 271 12.92 -7.45 -5.24
N VAL A 272 12.72 -7.42 -3.93
CA VAL A 272 13.79 -7.45 -2.93
C VAL A 272 13.69 -8.72 -2.11
N ASP A 273 14.76 -9.53 -2.08
CA ASP A 273 14.89 -10.67 -1.15
C ASP A 273 15.25 -10.14 0.24
N THR A 274 14.26 -10.06 1.11
CA THR A 274 14.45 -9.57 2.48
C THR A 274 14.97 -10.64 3.43
N ARG A 275 14.86 -11.93 3.06
CA ARG A 275 15.08 -13.11 3.91
C ARG A 275 14.16 -13.17 5.14
N MET A 276 13.07 -12.40 5.10
CA MET A 276 12.03 -12.34 6.12
C MET A 276 10.69 -12.48 5.42
N SER A 277 9.75 -13.15 6.06
CA SER A 277 8.37 -13.24 5.56
C SER A 277 7.63 -11.92 5.82
N GLY A 278 6.74 -11.55 4.91
CA GLY A 278 5.81 -10.45 5.11
C GLY A 278 4.71 -10.78 6.10
N ALA A 279 4.06 -9.78 6.63
CA ALA A 279 2.84 -9.93 7.42
C ALA A 279 1.76 -10.65 6.62
N ASP A 280 0.92 -11.42 7.31
CA ASP A 280 -0.24 -12.04 6.69
C ASP A 280 -1.14 -10.98 6.05
N TYR A 281 -1.58 -11.27 4.84
CA TYR A 281 -2.50 -10.42 4.13
C TYR A 281 -3.89 -11.07 4.08
N TYR A 282 -4.82 -10.51 4.84
CA TYR A 282 -6.15 -11.10 5.02
C TYR A 282 -7.06 -11.02 3.78
N GLY A 283 -6.83 -10.06 2.89
CA GLY A 283 -7.62 -9.87 1.68
C GLY A 283 -7.27 -10.81 0.51
N ARG A 284 -6.19 -11.58 0.57
CA ARG A 284 -5.78 -12.44 -0.55
C ARG A 284 -6.77 -13.59 -0.77
N PRO A 285 -7.21 -13.78 -2.02
CA PRO A 285 -8.11 -14.90 -2.37
C PRO A 285 -7.40 -16.25 -2.26
#